data_31e5ae18ed43de28c2c337d0b678e7d1
#
_entry.id   31e5ae18ed43de28c2c337d0b678e7d1
#
_cell.length_a   1.000
_cell.length_b   1.000
_cell.length_c   1.000
_cell.angle_alpha   90.00
_cell.angle_beta   90.00
_cell.angle_gamma   90.00
#
_symmetry.space_group_name_H-M   'P 1'
#
loop_
_entity.id
_entity.type
_entity.pdbx_description
1 polymer ?
#
loop_
_entity_poly.entity_id
_entity_poly.type
_entity_poly.pdbx_seq_one_letter_code
_entity_poly.pdbx_strand_id
1 'polypeptide(L)'
;AYIIGGTIQRSVFDNMSNVRLCDDPLDLGCAIHWDTWSEAVIETEMPEVEANVCTNPLSWRLDGGLVESSSHRGAVVSSGTFNVEMSGDDVAEGVVFGPLGEPIAQMLQAQCKNGALYISDQSDTPFGEQGGSFGGGNYHGLDYPVFHMDIRENAKQRVTAFLEANAE
;
A
#
# COMPACT_ATOMS: atom_id res chain seq x y z
N ALA A 1 0.85 -13.02 0.63
CA ALA A 1 -0.40 -12.23 0.48
C ALA A 1 -0.08 -10.75 0.62
N TYR A 2 -0.84 -9.89 -0.07
CA TYR A 2 -0.85 -8.44 0.13
C TYR A 2 -2.09 -8.11 0.96
N ILE A 3 -1.89 -7.72 2.21
CA ILE A 3 -2.94 -7.33 3.17
C ILE A 3 -2.72 -5.83 3.40
N ILE A 4 -3.38 -4.98 2.63
CA ILE A 4 -3.07 -3.57 2.54
C ILE A 4 -4.23 -2.75 3.11
N GLY A 5 -3.89 -1.70 3.85
CA GLY A 5 -4.81 -0.77 4.47
C GLY A 5 -5.20 -1.13 5.91
N GLY A 6 -5.42 -0.09 6.70
CA GLY A 6 -5.66 -0.21 8.13
C GLY A 6 -4.41 -0.59 8.92
N THR A 7 -4.55 -0.76 10.22
CA THR A 7 -3.44 -1.07 11.11
C THR A 7 -3.48 -2.53 11.56
N ILE A 8 -2.38 -3.26 11.38
CA ILE A 8 -2.23 -4.64 11.86
C ILE A 8 -1.05 -4.70 12.81
N GLN A 9 -1.28 -5.15 14.02
CA GLN A 9 -0.22 -5.34 15.01
C GLN A 9 0.65 -6.56 14.66
N ARG A 10 1.95 -6.46 14.89
CA ARG A 10 2.93 -7.54 14.68
C ARG A 10 2.54 -8.82 15.44
N SER A 11 2.02 -8.67 16.64
CA SER A 11 1.55 -9.78 17.48
C SER A 11 0.47 -10.67 16.82
N VAL A 12 -0.26 -10.15 15.85
CA VAL A 12 -1.19 -10.96 15.04
C VAL A 12 -0.43 -12.03 14.28
N PHE A 13 0.69 -11.67 13.65
CA PHE A 13 1.53 -12.60 12.89
C PHE A 13 2.33 -13.53 13.80
N ASP A 14 2.78 -13.05 14.96
CA ASP A 14 3.49 -13.87 15.95
C ASP A 14 2.64 -15.05 16.45
N ASN A 15 1.32 -14.89 16.43
CA ASN A 15 0.36 -15.93 16.81
C ASN A 15 -0.09 -16.83 15.65
N MET A 16 0.38 -16.58 14.42
CA MET A 16 0.07 -17.40 13.23
C MET A 16 1.18 -18.42 12.98
N SER A 17 0.88 -19.71 13.08
CA SER A 17 1.88 -20.78 12.89
C SER A 17 2.37 -20.91 11.42
N ASN A 18 1.59 -20.44 10.45
CA ASN A 18 1.81 -20.72 9.02
C ASN A 18 1.98 -19.47 8.15
N VAL A 19 1.93 -18.27 8.75
CA VAL A 19 2.07 -17.00 8.01
C VAL A 19 3.09 -16.14 8.72
N ARG A 20 4.18 -15.83 8.06
CA ARG A 20 5.19 -14.88 8.52
C ARG A 20 5.08 -13.56 7.76
N LEU A 21 5.73 -12.52 8.23
CA LEU A 21 5.91 -11.30 7.47
C LEU A 21 7.01 -11.48 6.42
N CYS A 22 6.79 -10.88 5.24
CA CYS A 22 7.82 -10.81 4.21
C CYS A 22 8.83 -9.71 4.55
N ASP A 23 10.11 -9.94 4.27
CA ASP A 23 11.18 -8.96 4.42
C ASP A 23 12.10 -8.91 3.19
N ASP A 24 11.71 -9.56 2.12
CA ASP A 24 12.43 -9.53 0.84
C ASP A 24 11.41 -9.47 -0.32
N PRO A 25 11.73 -8.77 -1.41
CA PRO A 25 10.84 -8.69 -2.58
C PRO A 25 10.45 -10.04 -3.16
N LEU A 26 11.29 -11.07 -3.02
CA LEU A 26 11.05 -12.42 -3.57
C LEU A 26 10.55 -13.42 -2.52
N ASP A 27 10.35 -13.01 -1.29
CA ASP A 27 9.84 -13.88 -0.22
C ASP A 27 8.50 -14.53 -0.60
N LEU A 28 8.39 -15.83 -0.35
CA LEU A 28 7.19 -16.63 -0.61
C LEU A 28 6.56 -17.13 0.69
N GLY A 29 5.25 -17.44 0.64
CA GLY A 29 4.54 -17.99 1.80
C GLY A 29 4.39 -17.00 2.98
N CYS A 30 4.40 -15.70 2.71
CA CYS A 30 4.37 -14.66 3.73
C CYS A 30 3.36 -13.55 3.40
N ALA A 31 3.12 -12.66 4.36
CA ALA A 31 2.24 -11.50 4.23
C ALA A 31 3.05 -10.19 4.12
N ILE A 32 2.53 -9.27 3.34
CA ILE A 32 2.98 -7.90 3.17
C ILE A 32 1.86 -6.99 3.66
N HIS A 33 2.22 -5.96 4.42
CA HIS A 33 1.24 -5.01 4.94
C HIS A 33 1.81 -3.61 5.03
N TRP A 34 0.99 -2.61 4.73
CA TRP A 34 1.19 -1.20 5.04
C TRP A 34 -0.14 -0.45 5.12
N ASP A 35 -0.12 0.72 5.74
CA ASP A 35 -1.18 1.71 5.82
C ASP A 35 -0.55 3.08 5.55
N THR A 36 -1.07 3.81 4.54
CA THR A 36 -0.40 4.98 3.98
C THR A 36 -0.85 6.29 4.62
N TRP A 37 0.12 7.13 4.95
CA TRP A 37 -0.08 8.45 5.54
C TRP A 37 0.75 9.50 4.81
N SER A 38 0.30 10.75 4.86
CA SER A 38 1.07 11.88 4.38
C SER A 38 2.27 12.17 5.30
N GLU A 39 3.44 12.42 4.73
CA GLU A 39 4.60 12.92 5.50
C GLU A 39 4.35 14.31 6.14
N ALA A 40 3.32 15.04 5.65
CA ALA A 40 2.91 16.31 6.24
C ALA A 40 2.17 16.13 7.58
N VAL A 41 1.76 14.90 7.95
CA VAL A 41 1.21 14.62 9.27
C VAL A 41 2.32 14.70 10.30
N ILE A 42 2.20 15.67 11.19
CA ILE A 42 3.18 15.86 12.26
C ILE A 42 3.05 14.70 13.25
N GLU A 43 4.17 14.09 13.58
CA GLU A 43 4.31 12.91 14.45
C GLU A 43 3.61 13.03 15.81
N THR A 44 3.29 14.24 16.24
CA THR A 44 2.62 14.52 17.51
C THR A 44 1.14 14.10 17.55
N GLU A 45 0.56 13.80 16.39
CA GLU A 45 -0.85 13.39 16.28
C GLU A 45 -1.04 11.87 16.19
N MET A 46 0.04 11.13 15.89
CA MET A 46 -0.02 9.67 15.85
C MET A 46 0.54 9.11 17.14
N PRO A 47 -0.21 8.31 17.89
CA PRO A 47 0.35 7.57 19.00
C PRO A 47 1.47 6.66 18.47
N GLU A 48 2.57 6.55 19.22
CA GLU A 48 3.61 5.57 18.92
C GLU A 48 2.98 4.17 18.85
N VAL A 49 2.85 3.64 17.65
CA VAL A 49 2.33 2.30 17.43
C VAL A 49 3.45 1.42 16.90
N GLU A 50 4.55 1.34 17.66
CA GLU A 50 5.70 0.47 17.37
C GLU A 50 5.31 -0.99 17.08
N ALA A 51 4.14 -1.38 17.55
CA ALA A 51 3.62 -2.73 17.37
C ALA A 51 3.00 -3.00 16.00
N ASN A 52 2.76 -1.98 15.17
CA ASN A 52 2.16 -2.19 13.85
C ASN A 52 3.20 -2.66 12.82
N VAL A 53 2.69 -3.36 11.82
CA VAL A 53 3.50 -3.84 10.70
C VAL A 53 3.53 -2.78 9.61
N CYS A 54 4.71 -2.52 9.07
CA CYS A 54 4.87 -1.72 7.87
C CYS A 54 5.90 -2.35 6.94
N THR A 55 5.50 -2.63 5.70
CA THR A 55 6.42 -2.96 4.60
C THR A 55 6.49 -1.78 3.66
N ASN A 56 7.68 -1.29 3.33
CA ASN A 56 7.84 -0.22 2.35
C ASN A 56 7.72 -0.79 0.92
N PRO A 57 6.69 -0.44 0.14
CA PRO A 57 6.45 -1.03 -1.18
C PRO A 57 7.46 -0.59 -2.26
N LEU A 58 8.32 0.39 -1.98
CA LEU A 58 9.40 0.76 -2.89
C LEU A 58 10.64 -0.14 -2.74
N SER A 59 10.83 -0.76 -1.57
CA SER A 59 11.95 -1.67 -1.28
C SER A 59 11.51 -3.09 -0.98
N TRP A 60 10.24 -3.28 -0.63
CA TRP A 60 9.67 -4.54 -0.13
C TRP A 60 10.31 -5.04 1.18
N ARG A 61 10.94 -4.11 1.93
CA ARG A 61 11.54 -4.40 3.23
C ARG A 61 10.57 -4.08 4.36
N LEU A 62 10.52 -4.97 5.32
CA LEU A 62 9.81 -4.77 6.57
C LEU A 62 10.50 -3.65 7.35
N ASP A 63 9.70 -2.70 7.87
CA ASP A 63 10.18 -1.49 8.55
C ASP A 63 11.22 -0.71 7.71
N GLY A 64 11.08 -0.78 6.37
CA GLY A 64 12.01 -0.17 5.42
C GLY A 64 12.15 1.34 5.62
N GLY A 65 13.38 1.81 5.71
CA GLY A 65 13.71 3.24 5.81
C GLY A 65 13.27 4.04 4.57
N LEU A 66 13.70 5.30 4.52
CA LEU A 66 13.40 6.19 3.39
C LEU A 66 13.91 5.60 2.08
N VAL A 67 13.01 5.52 1.11
CA VAL A 67 13.31 5.17 -0.28
C VAL A 67 12.85 6.32 -1.16
N GLU A 68 13.79 6.85 -1.93
CA GLU A 68 13.60 8.02 -2.78
C GLU A 68 12.66 7.72 -3.96
N SER A 69 12.04 8.80 -4.47
CA SER A 69 11.09 8.74 -5.59
C SER A 69 11.66 8.10 -6.86
N SER A 70 12.97 8.12 -7.07
CA SER A 70 13.62 7.45 -8.20
C SER A 70 13.36 5.95 -8.27
N SER A 71 12.99 5.31 -7.16
CA SER A 71 12.63 3.89 -7.07
C SER A 71 11.15 3.63 -7.34
N HIS A 72 10.30 4.66 -7.29
CA HIS A 72 8.86 4.54 -7.50
C HIS A 72 8.54 4.28 -8.97
N ARG A 73 7.91 3.14 -9.26
CA ARG A 73 7.64 2.65 -10.63
C ARG A 73 6.43 3.31 -11.27
N GLY A 74 5.45 3.70 -10.47
CA GLY A 74 4.34 4.49 -10.98
C GLY A 74 3.02 4.30 -10.25
N ALA A 75 2.40 5.44 -9.97
CA ALA A 75 1.02 5.54 -9.55
C ALA A 75 0.10 5.50 -10.76
N VAL A 76 -1.12 4.99 -10.59
CA VAL A 76 -2.13 4.94 -11.65
C VAL A 76 -3.43 5.53 -11.13
N VAL A 77 -3.88 6.60 -11.78
CA VAL A 77 -5.16 7.23 -11.47
C VAL A 77 -6.28 6.33 -12.00
N SER A 78 -7.17 5.91 -11.11
CA SER A 78 -8.38 5.20 -11.51
C SER A 78 -9.41 6.20 -12.00
N SER A 79 -10.12 5.86 -13.07
CA SER A 79 -11.28 6.60 -13.52
C SER A 79 -12.55 5.79 -13.31
N GLY A 80 -13.66 6.47 -13.10
CA GLY A 80 -14.95 5.84 -12.85
C GLY A 80 -15.67 6.48 -11.67
N THR A 81 -16.88 6.06 -11.44
CA THR A 81 -17.68 6.51 -10.30
C THR A 81 -17.86 5.37 -9.32
N PHE A 82 -17.60 5.68 -8.06
CA PHE A 82 -17.83 4.80 -6.93
C PHE A 82 -18.95 5.42 -6.08
N ASN A 83 -20.19 5.02 -6.36
CA ASN A 83 -21.32 5.38 -5.54
C ASN A 83 -21.76 4.13 -4.77
N VAL A 84 -21.21 3.93 -3.60
CA VAL A 84 -21.71 2.92 -2.67
C VAL A 84 -22.75 3.58 -1.77
N GLU A 85 -24.02 3.38 -2.06
CA GLU A 85 -25.03 3.51 -1.04
C GLU A 85 -24.96 2.26 -0.16
N MET A 86 -24.42 2.43 1.04
CA MET A 86 -24.34 1.39 2.07
C MET A 86 -25.75 1.15 2.65
N SER A 87 -26.67 0.67 1.85
CA SER A 87 -28.02 0.30 2.29
C SER A 87 -28.33 -1.14 1.88
N GLY A 88 -28.17 -2.07 2.82
CA GLY A 88 -28.62 -3.44 2.65
C GLY A 88 -27.73 -4.32 1.76
N ASP A 89 -28.30 -5.42 1.29
CA ASP A 89 -27.59 -6.54 0.67
C ASP A 89 -27.09 -6.31 -0.77
N ASP A 90 -27.30 -5.14 -1.38
CA ASP A 90 -26.97 -4.84 -2.78
C ASP A 90 -25.73 -3.93 -2.90
N VAL A 91 -24.55 -4.51 -2.79
CA VAL A 91 -23.27 -3.78 -2.76
C VAL A 91 -22.72 -3.42 -4.16
N ALA A 92 -23.32 -3.87 -5.25
CA ALA A 92 -22.65 -3.83 -6.56
C ALA A 92 -23.21 -2.86 -7.60
N GLU A 93 -24.37 -2.26 -7.42
CA GLU A 93 -25.05 -1.53 -8.51
C GLU A 93 -24.48 -0.13 -8.83
N GLY A 94 -23.59 0.43 -8.00
CA GLY A 94 -23.08 1.79 -8.13
C GLY A 94 -21.61 1.92 -8.61
N VAL A 95 -20.94 0.81 -8.94
CA VAL A 95 -19.51 0.85 -9.31
C VAL A 95 -19.35 0.83 -10.83
N VAL A 96 -18.85 1.91 -11.39
CA VAL A 96 -18.48 1.98 -12.81
C VAL A 96 -16.97 2.09 -12.92
N PHE A 97 -16.34 1.06 -13.47
CA PHE A 97 -14.90 1.08 -13.74
C PHE A 97 -14.63 1.77 -15.08
N GLY A 98 -13.82 2.81 -15.04
CA GLY A 98 -13.27 3.45 -16.24
C GLY A 98 -11.91 2.85 -16.63
N PRO A 99 -11.35 3.28 -17.77
CA PRO A 99 -9.99 2.89 -18.13
C PRO A 99 -8.98 3.40 -17.10
N LEU A 100 -7.93 2.62 -16.86
CA LEU A 100 -6.78 3.06 -16.05
C LEU A 100 -6.02 4.16 -16.78
N GLY A 101 -5.57 5.15 -16.05
CA GLY A 101 -4.67 6.20 -16.53
C GLY A 101 -3.26 5.66 -16.85
N GLU A 102 -2.46 6.50 -17.53
CA GLU A 102 -1.05 6.19 -17.72
C GLU A 102 -0.29 6.25 -16.39
N PRO A 103 0.69 5.37 -16.18
CA PRO A 103 1.48 5.37 -14.97
C PRO A 103 2.29 6.66 -14.79
N ILE A 104 2.25 7.23 -13.59
CA ILE A 104 3.04 8.40 -13.19
C ILE A 104 4.22 7.91 -12.34
N ALA A 105 5.38 7.74 -12.97
CA ALA A 105 6.59 7.25 -12.30
C ALA A 105 7.27 8.35 -11.47
N GLN A 106 8.07 7.94 -10.48
CA GLN A 106 8.92 8.82 -9.66
C GLN A 106 8.15 9.94 -8.92
N MET A 107 6.89 9.69 -8.62
CA MET A 107 6.00 10.69 -8.04
C MET A 107 6.18 10.88 -6.55
N LEU A 108 6.54 9.83 -5.82
CA LEU A 108 6.60 9.84 -4.36
C LEU A 108 7.82 9.10 -3.82
N GLN A 109 8.28 9.52 -2.66
CA GLN A 109 9.16 8.77 -1.77
C GLN A 109 8.32 8.08 -0.68
N ALA A 110 8.87 7.07 -0.03
CA ALA A 110 8.16 6.33 1.01
C ALA A 110 9.10 5.87 2.13
N GLN A 111 8.61 5.91 3.36
CA GLN A 111 9.32 5.45 4.56
C GLN A 111 8.37 4.79 5.55
N CYS A 112 8.74 3.62 6.03
CA CYS A 112 8.10 3.05 7.23
C CYS A 112 8.65 3.75 8.48
N LYS A 113 7.74 4.23 9.32
CA LYS A 113 8.07 4.84 10.60
C LYS A 113 6.94 4.61 11.59
N ASN A 114 7.26 4.18 12.80
CA ASN A 114 6.29 3.91 13.87
C ASN A 114 5.11 3.00 13.42
N GLY A 115 5.40 2.01 12.55
CA GLY A 115 4.40 1.06 12.08
C GLY A 115 3.41 1.59 11.02
N ALA A 116 3.68 2.76 10.44
CA ALA A 116 2.92 3.34 9.34
C ALA A 116 3.84 3.67 8.15
N LEU A 117 3.28 3.73 6.95
CA LEU A 117 3.98 4.13 5.73
C LEU A 117 3.72 5.60 5.44
N TYR A 118 4.76 6.42 5.53
CA TYR A 118 4.68 7.84 5.17
C TYR A 118 5.18 8.05 3.74
N ILE A 119 4.40 8.80 2.97
CA ILE A 119 4.72 9.19 1.59
C ILE A 119 4.70 10.70 1.42
N SER A 120 5.34 11.19 0.35
CA SER A 120 5.24 12.59 -0.06
C SER A 120 3.81 13.06 -0.10
N ASP A 121 3.56 14.32 0.27
CA ASP A 121 2.21 14.89 0.23
C ASP A 121 1.61 14.80 -1.19
N GLN A 122 0.36 14.38 -1.27
CA GLN A 122 -0.36 14.14 -2.51
C GLN A 122 -1.37 15.24 -2.85
N SER A 123 -1.49 16.30 -2.03
CA SER A 123 -2.49 17.36 -2.19
C SER A 123 -2.42 18.07 -3.55
N ASP A 124 -1.21 18.26 -4.09
CA ASP A 124 -0.98 18.93 -5.38
C ASP A 124 -0.85 17.93 -6.56
N THR A 125 -1.27 16.68 -6.37
CA THR A 125 -1.24 15.63 -7.40
C THR A 125 -2.65 15.26 -7.84
N PRO A 126 -2.82 14.50 -8.94
CA PRO A 126 -4.13 13.99 -9.33
C PRO A 126 -4.83 13.14 -8.26
N PHE A 127 -4.13 12.68 -7.23
CA PHE A 127 -4.67 11.92 -6.11
C PHE A 127 -5.25 12.80 -5.00
N GLY A 128 -4.80 14.05 -4.87
CA GLY A 128 -5.35 15.01 -3.91
C GLY A 128 -6.81 15.33 -4.20
N GLU A 129 -7.18 15.44 -5.48
CA GLU A 129 -8.55 15.70 -5.90
C GLU A 129 -9.48 14.49 -5.74
N GLN A 130 -8.94 13.27 -5.70
CA GLN A 130 -9.71 12.03 -5.60
C GLN A 130 -10.19 11.74 -4.17
N GLY A 131 -9.93 12.63 -3.22
CA GLY A 131 -10.41 12.47 -1.84
C GLY A 131 -9.84 11.23 -1.15
N GLY A 132 -8.65 10.80 -1.55
CA GLY A 132 -7.96 9.65 -0.95
C GLY A 132 -7.64 9.81 0.53
N SER A 133 -7.84 11.01 1.06
CA SER A 133 -7.66 11.30 2.48
C SER A 133 -8.98 11.15 3.24
N PHE A 134 -8.96 10.30 4.26
CA PHE A 134 -10.04 10.22 5.26
C PHE A 134 -9.97 11.36 6.30
N GLY A 135 -9.23 12.43 6.01
CA GLY A 135 -8.90 13.53 6.91
C GLY A 135 -7.59 13.30 7.67
N GLY A 136 -6.99 14.39 8.21
CA GLY A 136 -5.75 14.28 9.01
C GLY A 136 -4.54 13.68 8.29
N GLY A 137 -4.52 13.68 6.95
CA GLY A 137 -3.42 13.10 6.17
C GLY A 137 -3.39 11.58 6.07
N ASN A 138 -4.50 10.91 6.44
CA ASN A 138 -4.65 9.48 6.20
C ASN A 138 -4.93 9.22 4.72
N TYR A 139 -4.04 8.47 4.06
CA TYR A 139 -4.10 8.14 2.64
C TYR A 139 -4.53 6.69 2.38
N HIS A 140 -5.29 6.08 3.30
CA HIS A 140 -5.78 4.70 3.15
C HIS A 140 -6.45 4.43 1.77
N GLY A 141 -7.20 5.38 1.24
CA GLY A 141 -7.79 5.25 -0.11
C GLY A 141 -6.76 5.23 -1.24
N LEU A 142 -5.50 5.59 -0.97
CA LEU A 142 -4.41 5.62 -1.94
C LEU A 142 -3.45 4.42 -1.82
N ASP A 143 -3.63 3.54 -0.86
CA ASP A 143 -2.70 2.41 -0.59
C ASP A 143 -2.37 1.56 -1.84
N TYR A 144 -3.33 1.35 -2.73
CA TYR A 144 -3.14 0.61 -3.98
C TYR A 144 -2.76 1.49 -5.17
N PRO A 145 -3.51 2.58 -5.47
CA PRO A 145 -3.30 3.32 -6.72
C PRO A 145 -1.96 4.02 -6.79
N VAL A 146 -1.43 4.54 -5.66
CA VAL A 146 -0.12 5.20 -5.68
C VAL A 146 1.06 4.24 -5.83
N PHE A 147 0.89 2.95 -5.51
CA PHE A 147 1.91 1.91 -5.68
C PHE A 147 1.54 0.88 -6.77
N HIS A 148 0.63 1.21 -7.67
CA HIS A 148 0.09 0.27 -8.65
C HIS A 148 1.16 -0.49 -9.43
N MET A 149 2.14 0.22 -9.98
CA MET A 149 3.20 -0.40 -10.79
C MET A 149 4.24 -1.15 -9.95
N ASP A 150 4.47 -0.71 -8.71
CA ASP A 150 5.35 -1.40 -7.76
C ASP A 150 4.74 -2.74 -7.35
N ILE A 151 3.45 -2.75 -6.99
CA ILE A 151 2.70 -3.97 -6.67
C ILE A 151 2.66 -4.92 -7.86
N ARG A 152 2.33 -4.41 -9.06
CA ARG A 152 2.25 -5.20 -10.28
C ARG A 152 3.55 -5.90 -10.61
N GLU A 153 4.68 -5.18 -10.50
CA GLU A 153 5.99 -5.74 -10.80
C GLU A 153 6.42 -6.76 -9.73
N ASN A 154 6.25 -6.43 -8.46
CA ASN A 154 6.57 -7.36 -7.38
C ASN A 154 5.73 -8.65 -7.47
N ALA A 155 4.43 -8.53 -7.77
CA ALA A 155 3.57 -9.71 -7.95
C ALA A 155 4.08 -10.63 -9.08
N LYS A 156 4.52 -10.07 -10.20
CA LYS A 156 5.11 -10.86 -11.31
C LYS A 156 6.40 -11.57 -10.87
N GLN A 157 7.30 -10.85 -10.20
CA GLN A 157 8.57 -11.40 -9.72
C GLN A 157 8.33 -12.55 -8.73
N ARG A 158 7.37 -12.39 -7.81
CA ARG A 158 7.02 -13.44 -6.85
C ARG A 158 6.37 -14.65 -7.51
N VAL A 159 5.55 -14.47 -8.55
CA VAL A 159 5.01 -15.59 -9.33
C VAL A 159 6.15 -16.34 -10.02
N THR A 160 7.10 -15.65 -10.63
CA THR A 160 8.27 -16.29 -11.24
C THR A 160 9.07 -17.08 -10.20
N ALA A 161 9.41 -16.47 -9.08
CA ALA A 161 10.13 -17.14 -7.99
C ALA A 161 9.37 -18.36 -7.45
N PHE A 162 8.04 -18.29 -7.35
CA PHE A 162 7.21 -19.42 -6.94
C PHE A 162 7.28 -20.59 -7.94
N LEU A 163 7.18 -20.29 -9.23
CA LEU A 163 7.23 -21.29 -10.28
C LEU A 163 8.63 -21.96 -10.33
N GLU A 164 9.69 -21.17 -10.19
CA GLU A 164 11.07 -21.68 -10.15
C GLU A 164 11.31 -22.58 -8.92
N ALA A 165 10.80 -22.19 -7.75
CA ALA A 165 10.94 -22.96 -6.53
C ALA A 165 10.14 -24.28 -6.53
N ASN A 166 9.14 -24.41 -7.41
CA ASN A 166 8.28 -25.59 -7.54
C ASN A 166 8.43 -26.29 -8.91
N ALA A 167 9.42 -25.94 -9.70
CA ALA A 167 9.77 -26.67 -10.93
C ALA A 167 10.44 -27.98 -10.54
N GLU A 168 9.74 -29.14 -10.77
CA GLU A 168 10.30 -30.48 -10.64
C GLU A 168 11.12 -30.88 -11.89
#